data_dfba478b2c31982ba41812a93b1d7a0a
#
_entry.id   dfba478b2c31982ba41812a93b1d7a0a
#
_cell.length_a   1.000
_cell.length_b   1.000
_cell.length_c   1.000
_cell.angle_alpha   90.00
_cell.angle_beta   90.00
_cell.angle_gamma   90.00
#
_symmetry.space_group_name_H-M   'P 1'
#
loop_
_entity.id
_entity.type
_entity.pdbx_description
1 polymer ?
#
loop_
_entity_poly.entity_id
_entity_poly.type
_entity_poly.pdbx_seq_one_letter_code
_entity_poly.pdbx_strand_id
1 'polypeptide(L)'
;MVAYPILINNAGIFNPKPFLEVSPEEYDSFLDIILKGKFFMAQAAAKAMQKRGGGVIVQTGSLWAIQAVGATPSAAYSAANAGVHALTRNLALELAGSNIRINTVAPAVVETPVYGTFMDAAQVAKVLPTFNAFHPLGPNGPPADVAQAILFLASDEASWITGTVLPVDGGVTAGRP
;
A
#
# COMPACT_ATOMS: atom_id res chain seq x y z
N MET A 1 -30.15 5.73 -0.55
CA MET A 1 -28.77 5.23 -0.70
C MET A 1 -28.20 5.05 0.71
N VAL A 2 -27.82 3.84 1.10
CA VAL A 2 -27.21 3.61 2.42
C VAL A 2 -25.73 3.94 2.26
N ALA A 3 -25.24 4.96 2.97
CA ALA A 3 -23.81 5.30 2.98
C ALA A 3 -23.08 4.33 3.89
N TYR A 4 -22.32 3.41 3.33
CA TYR A 4 -21.48 2.50 4.09
C TYR A 4 -20.19 3.20 4.57
N PRO A 5 -19.67 2.83 5.76
CA PRO A 5 -18.38 3.33 6.22
C PRO A 5 -17.24 2.91 5.30
N ILE A 6 -16.26 3.83 5.13
CA ILE A 6 -15.05 3.57 4.35
C ILE A 6 -13.83 3.75 5.27
N LEU A 7 -12.90 2.81 5.22
CA LEU A 7 -11.57 2.94 5.81
C LEU A 7 -10.51 3.01 4.72
N ILE A 8 -9.77 4.11 4.66
CA ILE A 8 -8.52 4.20 3.89
C ILE A 8 -7.35 4.00 4.86
N ASN A 9 -6.77 2.83 4.82
CA ASN A 9 -5.72 2.40 5.74
C ASN A 9 -4.33 2.65 5.12
N ASN A 10 -3.94 3.92 5.11
CA ASN A 10 -2.79 4.43 4.35
C ASN A 10 -1.50 4.58 5.18
N ALA A 11 -1.58 4.67 6.51
CA ALA A 11 -0.42 4.90 7.35
C ALA A 11 0.73 3.91 7.06
N GLY A 12 1.96 4.43 6.98
CA GLY A 12 3.14 3.63 6.67
C GLY A 12 4.42 4.44 6.81
N ILE A 13 5.53 3.74 6.86
CA ILE A 13 6.89 4.30 6.87
C ILE A 13 7.71 3.65 5.77
N PHE A 14 8.75 4.35 5.30
CA PHE A 14 9.73 3.81 4.37
C PHE A 14 11.11 4.33 4.76
N ASN A 15 12.06 3.42 4.93
CA ASN A 15 13.46 3.72 5.17
C ASN A 15 14.30 2.56 4.60
N PRO A 16 14.80 2.68 3.36
CA PRO A 16 15.58 1.61 2.73
C PRO A 16 16.91 1.42 3.45
N LYS A 17 17.25 0.16 3.75
CA LYS A 17 18.49 -0.21 4.43
C LYS A 17 18.95 -1.60 3.98
N PRO A 18 20.27 -1.81 3.80
CA PRO A 18 20.82 -3.13 3.50
C PRO A 18 20.41 -4.17 4.54
N PHE A 19 20.09 -5.37 4.10
CA PHE A 19 19.56 -6.44 4.96
C PHE A 19 20.44 -6.72 6.19
N LEU A 20 21.75 -6.75 6.02
CA LEU A 20 22.70 -7.04 7.10
C LEU A 20 22.85 -5.91 8.14
N GLU A 21 22.29 -4.74 7.85
CA GLU A 21 22.36 -3.54 8.70
C GLU A 21 21.05 -3.26 9.45
N VAL A 22 19.97 -3.98 9.13
CA VAL A 22 18.67 -3.79 9.78
C VAL A 22 18.73 -4.32 11.21
N SER A 23 18.44 -3.45 12.19
CA SER A 23 18.34 -3.87 13.59
C SER A 23 16.96 -4.50 13.89
N PRO A 24 16.85 -5.29 14.99
CA PRO A 24 15.55 -5.81 15.44
C PRO A 24 14.51 -4.70 15.65
N GLU A 25 14.88 -3.57 16.22
CA GLU A 25 14.00 -2.43 16.50
C GLU A 25 13.49 -1.78 15.21
N GLU A 26 14.35 -1.65 14.19
CA GLU A 26 13.97 -1.15 12.87
C GLU A 26 13.01 -2.13 12.17
N TYR A 27 13.29 -3.42 12.25
CA TYR A 27 12.39 -4.47 11.74
C TYR A 27 11.03 -4.38 12.42
N ASP A 28 10.99 -4.33 13.75
CA ASP A 28 9.76 -4.25 14.53
C ASP A 28 8.96 -2.98 14.19
N SER A 29 9.61 -1.85 13.94
CA SER A 29 8.95 -0.62 13.55
C SER A 29 8.16 -0.76 12.23
N PHE A 30 8.70 -1.47 11.24
CA PHE A 30 7.98 -1.76 10.01
C PHE A 30 6.78 -2.67 10.25
N LEU A 31 6.95 -3.72 11.05
CA LEU A 31 5.85 -4.63 11.36
C LEU A 31 4.77 -3.96 12.20
N ASP A 32 5.15 -3.20 13.21
CA ASP A 32 4.21 -2.53 14.12
C ASP A 32 3.37 -1.46 13.40
N ILE A 33 4.01 -0.62 12.59
CA ILE A 33 3.31 0.46 11.91
C ILE A 33 2.55 -0.06 10.70
N ILE A 34 3.20 -0.83 9.83
CA ILE A 34 2.61 -1.24 8.55
C ILE A 34 1.66 -2.42 8.74
N LEU A 35 2.12 -3.54 9.28
CA LEU A 35 1.30 -4.76 9.32
C LEU A 35 0.34 -4.77 10.51
N LYS A 36 0.85 -4.64 11.72
CA LYS A 36 0.06 -4.68 12.96
C LYS A 36 -0.92 -3.52 13.04
N GLY A 37 -0.46 -2.30 12.72
CA GLY A 37 -1.33 -1.12 12.69
C GLY A 37 -2.49 -1.29 11.73
N LYS A 38 -2.22 -1.71 10.49
CA LYS A 38 -3.26 -1.95 9.49
C LYS A 38 -4.20 -3.11 9.86
N PHE A 39 -3.67 -4.17 10.48
CA PHE A 39 -4.47 -5.29 10.95
C PHE A 39 -5.53 -4.82 11.98
N PHE A 40 -5.11 -4.13 13.03
CA PHE A 40 -6.04 -3.73 14.09
C PHE A 40 -6.96 -2.59 13.69
N MET A 41 -6.51 -1.67 12.82
CA MET A 41 -7.40 -0.66 12.23
C MET A 41 -8.48 -1.30 11.35
N ALA A 42 -8.12 -2.27 10.51
CA ALA A 42 -9.07 -3.02 9.70
C ALA A 42 -10.06 -3.80 10.59
N GLN A 43 -9.58 -4.43 11.67
CA GLN A 43 -10.44 -5.15 12.62
C GLN A 43 -11.45 -4.22 13.30
N ALA A 44 -10.99 -3.06 13.79
CA ALA A 44 -11.88 -2.08 14.43
C ALA A 44 -12.93 -1.53 13.45
N ALA A 45 -12.51 -1.21 12.22
CA ALA A 45 -13.42 -0.75 11.18
C ALA A 45 -14.42 -1.83 10.79
N ALA A 46 -13.99 -3.08 10.58
CA ALA A 46 -14.88 -4.18 10.22
C ALA A 46 -15.97 -4.42 11.28
N LYS A 47 -15.63 -4.36 12.57
CA LYS A 47 -16.62 -4.44 13.67
C LYS A 47 -17.66 -3.31 13.60
N ALA A 48 -17.26 -2.10 13.22
CA ALA A 48 -18.18 -0.98 13.04
C ALA A 48 -19.03 -1.12 11.77
N MET A 49 -18.42 -1.61 10.69
CA MET A 49 -19.06 -1.86 9.39
C MET A 49 -20.13 -2.94 9.49
N GLN A 50 -19.87 -4.04 10.20
CA GLN A 50 -20.86 -5.11 10.45
C GLN A 50 -22.15 -4.58 11.08
N LYS A 51 -22.03 -3.66 12.05
CA LYS A 51 -23.20 -3.03 12.71
C LYS A 51 -24.01 -2.14 11.78
N ARG A 52 -23.43 -1.72 10.65
CA ARG A 52 -24.05 -0.86 9.64
C ARG A 52 -24.47 -1.62 8.37
N GLY A 53 -24.28 -2.93 8.34
CA GLY A 53 -24.67 -3.80 7.24
C GLY A 53 -23.69 -3.82 6.05
N GLY A 54 -22.50 -3.30 6.20
CA GLY A 54 -21.46 -3.34 5.17
C GLY A 54 -20.43 -2.24 5.26
N GLY A 55 -19.45 -2.25 4.36
CA GLY A 55 -18.40 -1.24 4.31
C GLY A 55 -17.32 -1.53 3.27
N VAL A 56 -16.36 -0.63 3.19
CA VAL A 56 -15.22 -0.77 2.28
C VAL A 56 -13.92 -0.45 3.02
N ILE A 57 -12.93 -1.31 2.86
CA ILE A 57 -11.56 -1.09 3.34
C ILE A 57 -10.62 -1.03 2.14
N VAL A 58 -9.84 0.03 2.01
CA VAL A 58 -8.75 0.11 1.04
C VAL A 58 -7.44 0.26 1.79
N GLN A 59 -6.55 -0.71 1.59
CA GLN A 59 -5.20 -0.73 2.15
C GLN A 59 -4.23 -0.06 1.17
N THR A 60 -3.24 0.67 1.66
CA THR A 60 -2.05 1.00 0.88
C THR A 60 -0.96 -0.02 1.20
N GLY A 61 -0.64 -0.84 0.23
CA GLY A 61 0.50 -1.76 0.25
C GLY A 61 1.68 -1.16 -0.50
N SER A 62 2.43 -1.99 -1.22
CA SER A 62 3.59 -1.55 -2.01
C SER A 62 3.91 -2.52 -3.14
N LEU A 63 4.42 -1.98 -4.25
CA LEU A 63 5.07 -2.75 -5.31
C LEU A 63 6.20 -3.64 -4.75
N TRP A 64 6.96 -3.16 -3.78
CA TRP A 64 8.08 -3.88 -3.16
C TRP A 64 7.67 -5.19 -2.45
N ALA A 65 6.39 -5.38 -2.19
CA ALA A 65 5.83 -6.66 -1.72
C ALA A 65 5.50 -7.64 -2.87
N ILE A 66 5.51 -7.16 -4.11
CA ILE A 66 5.26 -7.95 -5.31
C ILE A 66 6.58 -8.28 -6.01
N GLN A 67 7.47 -7.28 -6.10
CA GLN A 67 8.72 -7.37 -6.84
C GLN A 67 9.85 -6.70 -6.06
N ALA A 68 11.01 -7.37 -5.98
CA ALA A 68 12.22 -6.77 -5.40
C ALA A 68 12.81 -5.71 -6.34
N VAL A 69 13.33 -4.63 -5.75
CA VAL A 69 13.96 -3.52 -6.47
C VAL A 69 15.37 -3.31 -5.92
N GLY A 70 16.38 -3.68 -6.70
CA GLY A 70 17.78 -3.66 -6.26
C GLY A 70 18.32 -2.29 -5.87
N ALA A 71 17.79 -1.21 -6.44
CA ALA A 71 18.19 0.16 -6.10
C ALA A 71 17.73 0.61 -4.69
N THR A 72 16.80 -0.10 -4.07
CA THR A 72 16.23 0.25 -2.76
C THR A 72 16.15 -0.99 -1.87
N PRO A 73 17.25 -1.38 -1.21
CA PRO A 73 17.25 -2.52 -0.30
C PRO A 73 16.25 -2.27 0.84
N SER A 74 15.22 -3.12 0.96
CA SER A 74 14.06 -2.86 1.81
C SER A 74 13.36 -4.14 2.28
N ALA A 75 14.14 -5.16 2.70
CA ALA A 75 13.62 -6.47 3.03
C ALA A 75 12.52 -6.45 4.12
N ALA A 76 12.72 -5.71 5.22
CA ALA A 76 11.74 -5.61 6.31
C ALA A 76 10.45 -4.89 5.86
N TYR A 77 10.59 -3.78 5.11
CA TYR A 77 9.47 -3.07 4.51
C TYR A 77 8.66 -3.96 3.55
N SER A 78 9.36 -4.70 2.69
CA SER A 78 8.74 -5.63 1.74
C SER A 78 7.98 -6.74 2.45
N ALA A 79 8.57 -7.34 3.51
CA ALA A 79 7.93 -8.37 4.31
C ALA A 79 6.65 -7.87 4.99
N ALA A 80 6.68 -6.67 5.60
CA ALA A 80 5.52 -6.06 6.23
C ALA A 80 4.39 -5.81 5.22
N ASN A 81 4.69 -5.27 4.04
CA ASN A 81 3.69 -5.03 2.99
C ASN A 81 3.19 -6.34 2.34
N ALA A 82 4.02 -7.37 2.21
CA ALA A 82 3.57 -8.69 1.76
C ALA A 82 2.54 -9.27 2.74
N GLY A 83 2.73 -9.05 4.04
CA GLY A 83 1.74 -9.36 5.07
C GLY A 83 0.41 -8.63 4.85
N VAL A 84 0.44 -7.34 4.49
CA VAL A 84 -0.77 -6.56 4.14
C VAL A 84 -1.47 -7.14 2.92
N HIS A 85 -0.73 -7.55 1.88
CA HIS A 85 -1.31 -8.18 0.69
C HIS A 85 -1.96 -9.54 1.02
N ALA A 86 -1.34 -10.34 1.88
CA ALA A 86 -1.92 -11.59 2.37
C ALA A 86 -3.17 -11.35 3.22
N LEU A 87 -3.10 -10.39 4.14
CA LEU A 87 -4.23 -9.97 4.97
C LEU A 87 -5.44 -9.56 4.12
N THR A 88 -5.22 -8.78 3.06
CA THR A 88 -6.29 -8.36 2.14
C THR A 88 -7.04 -9.53 1.53
N ARG A 89 -6.32 -10.54 1.05
CA ARG A 89 -6.94 -11.74 0.46
C ARG A 89 -7.73 -12.56 1.49
N ASN A 90 -7.18 -12.74 2.68
CA ASN A 90 -7.86 -13.49 3.75
C ASN A 90 -9.12 -12.76 4.22
N LEU A 91 -9.02 -11.46 4.52
CA LEU A 91 -10.14 -10.67 5.01
C LEU A 91 -11.25 -10.51 3.95
N ALA A 92 -10.91 -10.53 2.66
CA ALA A 92 -11.92 -10.52 1.60
C ALA A 92 -12.87 -11.71 1.70
N LEU A 93 -12.37 -12.89 2.05
CA LEU A 93 -13.18 -14.08 2.26
C LEU A 93 -13.92 -14.05 3.61
N GLU A 94 -13.23 -13.69 4.67
CA GLU A 94 -13.81 -13.66 6.03
C GLU A 94 -14.92 -12.62 6.18
N LEU A 95 -14.85 -11.48 5.49
CA LEU A 95 -15.75 -10.35 5.63
C LEU A 95 -16.84 -10.29 4.55
N ALA A 96 -16.78 -11.12 3.52
CA ALA A 96 -17.76 -11.13 2.42
C ALA A 96 -19.20 -11.32 2.91
N GLY A 97 -19.41 -12.25 3.85
CA GLY A 97 -20.73 -12.50 4.46
C GLY A 97 -21.31 -11.31 5.24
N SER A 98 -20.48 -10.32 5.56
CA SER A 98 -20.86 -9.06 6.22
C SER A 98 -21.02 -7.91 5.24
N ASN A 99 -20.99 -8.16 3.94
CA ASN A 99 -21.03 -7.13 2.87
C ASN A 99 -19.91 -6.08 3.02
N ILE A 100 -18.69 -6.54 3.37
CA ILE A 100 -17.51 -5.70 3.49
C ILE A 100 -16.51 -6.09 2.41
N ARG A 101 -16.14 -5.14 1.57
CA ARG A 101 -15.08 -5.31 0.57
C ARG A 101 -13.75 -4.84 1.13
N ILE A 102 -12.67 -5.53 0.80
CA ILE A 102 -11.32 -5.10 1.13
C ILE A 102 -10.39 -5.29 -0.07
N ASN A 103 -9.65 -4.24 -0.41
CA ASN A 103 -8.69 -4.24 -1.51
C ASN A 103 -7.42 -3.49 -1.09
N THR A 104 -6.35 -3.69 -1.84
CA THR A 104 -5.08 -3.00 -1.64
C THR A 104 -4.66 -2.32 -2.93
N VAL A 105 -4.18 -1.08 -2.86
CA VAL A 105 -3.36 -0.47 -3.91
C VAL A 105 -1.89 -0.75 -3.62
N ALA A 106 -1.09 -1.05 -4.64
CA ALA A 106 0.34 -1.31 -4.53
C ALA A 106 1.13 -0.30 -5.38
N PRO A 107 1.41 0.90 -4.84
CA PRO A 107 2.16 1.92 -5.56
C PRO A 107 3.62 1.53 -5.78
N ALA A 108 4.21 2.01 -6.88
CA ALA A 108 5.64 2.06 -7.11
C ALA A 108 6.25 3.34 -6.52
N VAL A 109 7.15 4.02 -7.25
CA VAL A 109 7.73 5.30 -6.79
C VAL A 109 6.72 6.42 -7.02
N VAL A 110 6.29 7.06 -5.94
CA VAL A 110 5.32 8.16 -5.96
C VAL A 110 5.93 9.40 -5.32
N GLU A 111 5.78 10.54 -5.93
CA GLU A 111 6.34 11.82 -5.47
C GLU A 111 5.62 12.33 -4.22
N THR A 112 6.08 11.87 -3.05
CA THR A 112 5.49 12.19 -1.74
C THR A 112 6.55 12.69 -0.76
N PRO A 113 6.15 13.34 0.34
CA PRO A 113 7.10 13.78 1.38
C PRO A 113 7.82 12.63 2.13
N VAL A 114 7.46 11.37 1.90
CA VAL A 114 8.04 10.21 2.62
C VAL A 114 9.57 10.15 2.48
N TYR A 115 10.11 10.58 1.36
CA TYR A 115 11.56 10.57 1.13
C TYR A 115 12.32 11.53 2.04
N GLY A 116 11.69 12.63 2.47
CA GLY A 116 12.25 13.58 3.43
C GLY A 116 12.43 13.03 4.85
N THR A 117 11.96 11.82 5.14
CA THR A 117 12.18 11.18 6.44
C THR A 117 13.58 10.57 6.57
N PHE A 118 14.29 10.32 5.46
CA PHE A 118 15.64 9.71 5.45
C PHE A 118 16.60 10.36 4.44
N MET A 119 16.16 11.35 3.67
CA MET A 119 16.98 12.16 2.75
C MET A 119 16.70 13.64 2.96
N ASP A 120 17.72 14.49 2.80
CA ASP A 120 17.51 15.93 2.73
C ASP A 120 16.91 16.37 1.36
N ALA A 121 16.46 17.62 1.26
CA ALA A 121 15.81 18.13 0.06
C ALA A 121 16.70 18.08 -1.20
N ALA A 122 18.01 18.29 -1.06
CA ALA A 122 18.95 18.24 -2.18
C ALA A 122 19.14 16.79 -2.66
N GLN A 123 19.20 15.84 -1.74
CA GLN A 123 19.26 14.40 -2.04
C GLN A 123 17.97 13.94 -2.74
N VAL A 124 16.79 14.32 -2.24
CA VAL A 124 15.50 14.00 -2.87
C VAL A 124 15.46 14.55 -4.30
N ALA A 125 15.81 15.81 -4.51
CA ALA A 125 15.81 16.43 -5.84
C ALA A 125 16.77 15.75 -6.84
N LYS A 126 17.86 15.15 -6.35
CA LYS A 126 18.84 14.42 -7.16
C LYS A 126 18.43 12.98 -7.43
N VAL A 127 17.94 12.28 -6.40
CA VAL A 127 17.70 10.83 -6.45
C VAL A 127 16.35 10.49 -7.08
N LEU A 128 15.29 11.22 -6.72
CA LEU A 128 13.93 10.87 -7.15
C LEU A 128 13.77 10.84 -8.68
N PRO A 129 14.32 11.78 -9.48
CA PRO A 129 14.26 11.72 -10.93
C PRO A 129 14.96 10.51 -11.55
N THR A 130 15.91 9.88 -10.84
CA THR A 130 16.61 8.69 -11.37
C THR A 130 15.68 7.49 -11.51
N PHE A 131 14.54 7.49 -10.81
CA PHE A 131 13.51 6.46 -10.91
C PHE A 131 12.53 6.67 -12.07
N ASN A 132 12.60 7.78 -12.80
CA ASN A 132 11.69 8.00 -13.94
C ASN A 132 11.79 6.86 -14.98
N ALA A 133 13.00 6.41 -15.30
CA ALA A 133 13.22 5.31 -16.23
C ALA A 133 12.81 3.92 -15.68
N PHE A 134 12.46 3.84 -14.41
CA PHE A 134 11.97 2.61 -13.79
C PHE A 134 10.54 2.28 -14.22
N HIS A 135 9.74 3.30 -14.55
CA HIS A 135 8.35 3.16 -14.92
C HIS A 135 8.17 3.17 -16.44
N PRO A 136 7.60 2.12 -17.06
CA PRO A 136 7.30 2.10 -18.49
C PRO A 136 6.47 3.29 -19.01
N LEU A 137 5.56 3.81 -18.20
CA LEU A 137 4.75 4.98 -18.56
C LEU A 137 5.49 6.33 -18.41
N GLY A 138 6.72 6.35 -17.94
CA GLY A 138 7.52 7.58 -17.84
C GLY A 138 7.80 8.00 -16.39
N PRO A 139 7.54 9.25 -15.97
CA PRO A 139 7.99 9.76 -14.68
C PRO A 139 7.40 9.02 -13.48
N ASN A 140 7.97 9.29 -12.31
CA ASN A 140 7.39 8.85 -11.04
C ASN A 140 5.91 9.25 -10.93
N GLY A 141 5.11 8.42 -10.28
CA GLY A 141 3.68 8.67 -10.16
C GLY A 141 3.38 9.89 -9.27
N PRO A 142 2.45 10.77 -9.66
CA PRO A 142 1.94 11.77 -8.74
C PRO A 142 1.03 11.13 -7.70
N PRO A 143 0.91 11.68 -6.47
CA PRO A 143 -0.01 11.17 -5.44
C PRO A 143 -1.46 11.06 -5.91
N ALA A 144 -1.87 11.93 -6.84
CA ALA A 144 -3.22 11.94 -7.39
C ALA A 144 -3.60 10.63 -8.08
N ASP A 145 -2.68 9.98 -8.78
CA ASP A 145 -2.96 8.72 -9.50
C ASP A 145 -3.25 7.57 -8.52
N VAL A 146 -2.51 7.53 -7.41
CA VAL A 146 -2.79 6.57 -6.33
C VAL A 146 -4.12 6.88 -5.65
N ALA A 147 -4.41 8.17 -5.41
CA ALA A 147 -5.67 8.60 -4.81
C ALA A 147 -6.88 8.24 -5.70
N GLN A 148 -6.79 8.36 -7.02
CA GLN A 148 -7.86 7.96 -7.94
C GLN A 148 -8.10 6.45 -7.91
N ALA A 149 -7.06 5.62 -7.84
CA ALA A 149 -7.20 4.19 -7.68
C ALA A 149 -7.86 3.81 -6.35
N ILE A 150 -7.52 4.50 -5.26
CA ILE A 150 -8.16 4.34 -3.95
C ILE A 150 -9.64 4.72 -4.03
N LEU A 151 -9.97 5.86 -4.63
CA LEU A 151 -11.35 6.34 -4.80
C LEU A 151 -12.19 5.34 -5.61
N PHE A 152 -11.66 4.83 -6.71
CA PHE A 152 -12.32 3.79 -7.50
C PHE A 152 -12.62 2.55 -6.64
N LEU A 153 -11.63 1.99 -5.95
CA LEU A 153 -11.81 0.81 -5.11
C LEU A 153 -12.77 1.05 -3.92
N ALA A 154 -12.86 2.29 -3.44
CA ALA A 154 -13.76 2.68 -2.36
C ALA A 154 -15.20 2.92 -2.83
N SER A 155 -15.42 3.18 -4.11
CA SER A 155 -16.72 3.52 -4.68
C SER A 155 -17.59 2.30 -5.01
N ASP A 156 -18.85 2.54 -5.34
CA ASP A 156 -19.80 1.52 -5.80
C ASP A 156 -19.44 0.97 -7.19
N GLU A 157 -18.63 1.68 -7.98
CA GLU A 157 -18.13 1.22 -9.27
C GLU A 157 -17.24 -0.03 -9.12
N ALA A 158 -16.64 -0.23 -7.94
CA ALA A 158 -15.88 -1.42 -7.59
C ALA A 158 -16.68 -2.46 -6.78
N SER A 159 -18.02 -2.44 -6.87
CA SER A 159 -18.90 -3.29 -6.04
C SER A 159 -18.64 -4.80 -6.19
N TRP A 160 -18.06 -5.23 -7.31
CA TRP A 160 -17.71 -6.64 -7.58
C TRP A 160 -16.22 -6.93 -7.43
N ILE A 161 -15.46 -6.02 -6.77
CA ILE A 161 -14.02 -6.14 -6.57
C ILE A 161 -13.70 -6.24 -5.08
N THR A 162 -13.18 -7.39 -4.65
CA THR A 162 -12.67 -7.62 -3.29
C THR A 162 -11.48 -8.59 -3.33
N GLY A 163 -10.54 -8.45 -2.40
CA GLY A 163 -9.35 -9.29 -2.29
C GLY A 163 -8.24 -8.98 -3.30
N THR A 164 -8.40 -7.95 -4.14
CA THR A 164 -7.36 -7.58 -5.12
C THR A 164 -6.21 -6.81 -4.49
N VAL A 165 -5.03 -7.00 -5.06
CA VAL A 165 -3.87 -6.11 -4.93
C VAL A 165 -3.68 -5.45 -6.28
N LEU A 166 -4.06 -4.19 -6.38
CA LEU A 166 -4.01 -3.40 -7.62
C LEU A 166 -2.68 -2.66 -7.71
N PRO A 167 -1.76 -3.04 -8.63
CA PRO A 167 -0.57 -2.24 -8.90
C PRO A 167 -0.96 -0.86 -9.44
N VAL A 168 -0.34 0.18 -8.88
CA VAL A 168 -0.43 1.57 -9.36
C VAL A 168 1.01 2.03 -9.56
N ASP A 169 1.62 1.57 -10.63
CA ASP A 169 3.07 1.44 -10.73
C ASP A 169 3.65 1.89 -12.09
N GLY A 170 2.85 2.52 -12.93
CA GLY A 170 3.29 2.94 -14.26
C GLY A 170 3.76 1.79 -15.16
N GLY A 171 3.33 0.54 -14.88
CA GLY A 171 3.63 -0.64 -15.70
C GLY A 171 4.84 -1.45 -15.25
N VAL A 172 5.45 -1.15 -14.08
CA VAL A 172 6.65 -1.85 -13.59
C VAL A 172 6.42 -3.35 -13.44
N THR A 173 5.27 -3.77 -12.90
CA THR A 173 4.95 -5.19 -12.71
C THR A 173 4.54 -5.91 -13.99
N ALA A 174 4.22 -5.19 -15.06
CA ALA A 174 3.90 -5.81 -16.35
C ALA A 174 5.14 -6.39 -17.05
N GLY A 175 6.33 -5.93 -16.68
CA GLY A 175 7.60 -6.37 -17.25
C GLY A 175 8.56 -5.21 -17.49
N ARG A 176 9.68 -5.52 -18.12
CA ARG A 176 10.65 -4.51 -18.60
C ARG A 176 10.58 -4.42 -20.09
N PRO A 177 10.71 -3.21 -20.67
CA PRO A 177 10.84 -3.05 -22.12
C PRO A 177 12.15 -3.64 -22.63
#